data_f89ca93853fdd920c52073320658491a
#
_entry.id   f89ca93853fdd920c52073320658491a
#
_cell.length_a   1.000
_cell.length_b   1.000
_cell.length_c   1.000
_cell.angle_alpha   90.00
_cell.angle_beta   90.00
_cell.angle_gamma   90.00
#
_symmetry.space_group_name_H-M   'P 1'
#
loop_
_entity.id
_entity.type
_entity.pdbx_description
1 polymer ?
#
loop_
_entity_poly.entity_id
_entity_poly.type
_entity_poly.pdbx_seq_one_letter_code
_entity_poly.pdbx_strand_id
1 'polypeptide(L)'
;MDNNPTQEHVSYTYSGFENAATAQHLRDGETCKVTGIGNSMTPILQSRQPVVCIPVTEETELKKRDIVMCKVNGHYYLHLIWSVKKGKNNSDMYLIGNNHNHANGTIGRSQIFGKVVEIL
;
A
#
# COMPACT_ATOMS: atom_id res chain seq x y z
N MET A 1 -24.75 -16.33 -3.35
CA MET A 1 -23.73 -15.89 -2.41
C MET A 1 -22.76 -14.95 -3.10
N ASP A 2 -22.47 -13.85 -2.48
CA ASP A 2 -21.51 -12.89 -3.00
C ASP A 2 -20.11 -13.45 -2.86
N ASN A 3 -19.35 -13.47 -3.96
CA ASN A 3 -17.99 -14.00 -3.98
C ASN A 3 -16.94 -12.90 -4.06
N ASN A 4 -17.30 -11.67 -3.74
CA ASN A 4 -16.36 -10.58 -3.72
C ASN A 4 -15.38 -10.77 -2.56
N PRO A 5 -14.08 -11.06 -2.83
CA PRO A 5 -13.11 -11.33 -1.77
C PRO A 5 -12.96 -10.16 -0.78
N THR A 6 -13.09 -8.91 -1.25
CA THR A 6 -12.94 -7.77 -0.36
C THR A 6 -14.07 -7.68 0.65
N GLN A 7 -15.28 -8.12 0.28
CA GLN A 7 -16.43 -8.11 1.19
C GLN A 7 -16.51 -9.36 2.05
N GLU A 8 -16.18 -10.52 1.49
CA GLU A 8 -16.30 -11.79 2.19
C GLU A 8 -15.11 -12.10 3.10
N HIS A 9 -13.92 -11.67 2.71
CA HIS A 9 -12.68 -12.10 3.34
C HIS A 9 -11.95 -10.99 4.06
N VAL A 10 -12.47 -9.78 4.01
CA VAL A 10 -11.86 -8.67 4.73
C VAL A 10 -12.21 -8.79 6.21
N SER A 11 -11.18 -8.93 7.00
CA SER A 11 -11.28 -8.86 8.44
C SER A 11 -10.75 -7.50 8.86
N TYR A 12 -11.62 -6.62 9.27
CA TYR A 12 -11.19 -5.30 9.72
C TYR A 12 -10.64 -5.40 11.14
N THR A 13 -9.64 -6.24 11.32
CA THR A 13 -9.04 -6.47 12.62
C THR A 13 -8.29 -5.26 13.13
N TYR A 14 -7.87 -4.40 12.20
CA TYR A 14 -7.20 -3.16 12.56
C TYR A 14 -7.62 -2.05 11.62
N SER A 15 -7.92 -0.89 12.19
CA SER A 15 -8.26 0.31 11.43
C SER A 15 -7.42 1.46 11.98
N GLY A 16 -6.66 2.14 11.11
CA GLY A 16 -5.78 3.21 11.56
C GLY A 16 -5.09 3.91 10.42
N PHE A 17 -4.14 4.74 10.77
CA PHE A 17 -3.37 5.52 9.80
C PHE A 17 -2.17 4.73 9.27
N GLU A 18 -1.60 5.23 8.18
CA GLU A 18 -0.36 4.70 7.63
C GLU A 18 0.79 4.91 8.62
N ASN A 19 1.18 3.88 9.32
CA ASN A 19 2.23 3.94 10.34
C ASN A 19 2.79 2.55 10.65
N ALA A 20 3.70 2.51 11.63
CA ALA A 20 4.37 1.27 12.02
C ALA A 20 3.40 0.20 12.52
N ALA A 21 2.38 0.58 13.25
CA ALA A 21 1.39 -0.39 13.78
C ALA A 21 0.60 -1.02 12.62
N THR A 22 0.16 -0.21 11.66
CA THR A 22 -0.53 -0.71 10.47
C THR A 22 0.37 -1.64 9.67
N ALA A 23 1.63 -1.26 9.48
CA ALA A 23 2.61 -2.08 8.76
C ALA A 23 2.78 -3.44 9.44
N GLN A 24 2.85 -3.46 10.77
CA GLN A 24 3.00 -4.72 11.51
C GLN A 24 1.78 -5.62 11.36
N HIS A 25 0.58 -5.07 11.44
CA HIS A 25 -0.65 -5.84 11.23
C HIS A 25 -0.68 -6.47 9.83
N LEU A 26 -0.28 -5.71 8.81
CA LEU A 26 -0.19 -6.24 7.46
C LEU A 26 0.86 -7.34 7.34
N ARG A 27 2.04 -7.17 7.98
CA ARG A 27 3.07 -8.21 7.99
C ARG A 27 2.58 -9.48 8.69
N ASP A 28 1.71 -9.34 9.68
CA ASP A 28 1.14 -10.47 10.41
C ASP A 28 0.02 -11.17 9.64
N GLY A 29 -0.25 -10.73 8.43
CA GLY A 29 -1.26 -11.35 7.55
C GLY A 29 -2.66 -10.81 7.71
N GLU A 30 -2.83 -9.67 8.39
CA GLU A 30 -4.14 -9.09 8.64
C GLU A 30 -4.50 -8.08 7.56
N THR A 31 -5.71 -8.17 7.06
CA THR A 31 -6.26 -7.17 6.14
C THR A 31 -6.70 -5.96 6.95
N CYS A 32 -6.27 -4.78 6.54
CA CYS A 32 -6.44 -3.56 7.31
C CYS A 32 -7.28 -2.53 6.57
N LYS A 33 -8.06 -1.79 7.33
CA LYS A 33 -8.69 -0.55 6.88
C LYS A 33 -7.72 0.57 7.26
N VAL A 34 -7.24 1.29 6.26
CA VAL A 34 -6.16 2.28 6.42
C VAL A 34 -6.61 3.63 5.91
N THR A 35 -6.16 4.69 6.57
CA THR A 35 -6.33 6.05 6.09
C THR A 35 -4.98 6.74 6.04
N GLY A 36 -4.82 7.63 5.05
CA GLY A 36 -3.69 8.54 5.01
C GLY A 36 -4.13 9.95 5.38
N ILE A 37 -3.18 10.79 5.72
CA ILE A 37 -3.43 12.19 6.05
C ILE A 37 -2.73 13.07 5.03
N GLY A 38 -3.42 14.10 4.56
CA GLY A 38 -2.88 15.07 3.60
C GLY A 38 -3.45 14.87 2.21
N ASN A 39 -2.99 15.70 1.29
CA ASN A 39 -3.56 15.77 -0.06
C ASN A 39 -2.64 15.20 -1.14
N SER A 40 -1.63 14.44 -0.75
CA SER A 40 -0.61 13.92 -1.68
C SER A 40 -1.17 12.97 -2.72
N MET A 41 -2.34 12.40 -2.48
CA MET A 41 -2.98 11.42 -3.37
C MET A 41 -4.25 11.94 -4.03
N THR A 42 -4.62 13.21 -3.83
CA THR A 42 -5.80 13.77 -4.48
C THR A 42 -5.63 13.83 -5.99
N PRO A 43 -6.66 13.67 -6.78
CA PRO A 43 -8.05 13.37 -6.41
C PRO A 43 -8.34 11.88 -6.22
N ILE A 44 -7.34 11.01 -6.34
CA ILE A 44 -7.55 9.55 -6.20
C ILE A 44 -8.03 9.24 -4.79
N LEU A 45 -7.33 9.79 -3.79
CA LEU A 45 -7.72 9.66 -2.38
C LEU A 45 -7.76 11.04 -1.75
N GLN A 46 -8.81 11.30 -0.99
CA GLN A 46 -8.87 12.48 -0.15
C GLN A 46 -8.20 12.21 1.19
N SER A 47 -7.83 13.26 1.91
CA SER A 47 -7.28 13.10 3.26
C SER A 47 -8.27 12.34 4.12
N ARG A 48 -7.79 11.33 4.85
CA ARG A 48 -8.57 10.49 5.77
C ARG A 48 -9.61 9.61 5.07
N GLN A 49 -9.54 9.49 3.75
CA GLN A 49 -10.43 8.56 3.04
C GLN A 49 -9.97 7.13 3.30
N PRO A 50 -10.86 6.27 3.84
CA PRO A 50 -10.44 4.90 4.16
C PRO A 50 -10.31 4.03 2.93
N VAL A 51 -9.32 3.15 2.97
CA VAL A 51 -9.09 2.14 1.93
C VAL A 51 -8.89 0.79 2.61
N VAL A 52 -9.11 -0.27 1.86
CA VAL A 52 -8.81 -1.63 2.30
C VAL A 52 -7.48 -2.06 1.71
N CYS A 53 -6.54 -2.42 2.58
CA CYS A 53 -5.24 -2.96 2.20
C CYS A 53 -5.15 -4.43 2.55
N ILE A 54 -4.75 -5.24 1.59
CA ILE A 54 -4.43 -6.64 1.84
C ILE A 54 -2.92 -6.78 2.07
N PRO A 55 -2.48 -7.78 2.85
CA PRO A 55 -1.06 -8.03 3.04
C PRO A 55 -0.35 -8.30 1.72
N VAL A 56 0.87 -7.81 1.59
CA VAL A 56 1.73 -8.11 0.46
C VAL A 56 2.60 -9.31 0.82
N THR A 57 2.47 -10.37 0.03
CA THR A 57 3.26 -11.59 0.15
C THR A 57 4.13 -11.73 -1.10
N GLU A 58 4.89 -12.82 -1.19
CA GLU A 58 5.69 -13.09 -2.38
C GLU A 58 4.84 -13.27 -3.63
N GLU A 59 3.58 -13.66 -3.45
CA GLU A 59 2.67 -13.96 -4.55
C GLU A 59 1.79 -12.78 -4.95
N THR A 60 1.78 -11.71 -4.17
CA THR A 60 0.97 -10.54 -4.47
C THR A 60 1.51 -9.84 -5.71
N GLU A 61 0.66 -9.65 -6.71
CA GLU A 61 1.07 -8.88 -7.89
C GLU A 61 1.18 -7.39 -7.53
N LEU A 62 2.31 -6.80 -7.87
CA LEU A 62 2.56 -5.38 -7.69
C LEU A 62 2.96 -4.78 -9.04
N LYS A 63 2.25 -3.76 -9.47
CA LYS A 63 2.48 -3.14 -10.77
C LYS A 63 2.34 -1.64 -10.70
N LYS A 64 2.77 -0.98 -11.77
CA LYS A 64 2.63 0.47 -11.92
C LYS A 64 1.20 0.91 -11.68
N ARG A 65 1.03 1.98 -10.92
CA ARG A 65 -0.24 2.61 -10.54
C ARG A 65 -0.95 1.96 -9.36
N ASP A 66 -0.44 0.85 -8.84
CA ASP A 66 -0.98 0.31 -7.59
C ASP A 66 -0.73 1.28 -6.45
N ILE A 67 -1.70 1.40 -5.54
CA ILE A 67 -1.56 2.16 -4.32
C ILE A 67 -1.15 1.19 -3.22
N VAL A 68 -0.07 1.52 -2.54
CA VAL A 68 0.50 0.61 -1.54
C VAL A 68 0.79 1.33 -0.24
N MET A 69 0.69 0.58 0.86
CA MET A 69 1.19 0.99 2.16
C MET A 69 2.65 0.56 2.24
N CYS A 70 3.57 1.51 2.36
CA CYS A 70 5.00 1.22 2.24
C CYS A 70 5.82 2.14 3.15
N LYS A 71 7.11 1.82 3.25
CA LYS A 71 8.07 2.62 4.01
C LYS A 71 9.22 3.01 3.10
N VAL A 72 9.50 4.31 3.01
CA VAL A 72 10.59 4.86 2.20
C VAL A 72 11.39 5.81 3.07
N ASN A 73 12.70 5.57 3.17
CA ASN A 73 13.61 6.41 3.97
C ASN A 73 13.10 6.64 5.40
N GLY A 74 12.55 5.61 6.01
CA GLY A 74 12.07 5.68 7.40
C GLY A 74 10.67 6.25 7.59
N HIS A 75 10.00 6.65 6.52
CA HIS A 75 8.65 7.22 6.59
C HIS A 75 7.62 6.29 5.95
N TYR A 76 6.43 6.21 6.56
CA TYR A 76 5.34 5.40 6.05
C TYR A 76 4.44 6.22 5.13
N TYR A 77 4.04 5.62 4.01
CA TYR A 77 3.21 6.29 3.01
C TYR A 77 2.14 5.34 2.48
N LEU A 78 1.03 5.94 2.08
CA LEU A 78 0.00 5.29 1.27
C LEU A 78 0.08 5.98 -0.10
N HIS A 79 0.98 5.53 -0.95
CA HIS A 79 1.34 6.18 -2.20
C HIS A 79 1.34 5.20 -3.38
N LEU A 80 1.66 5.73 -4.57
CA LEU A 80 1.63 4.99 -5.83
C LEU A 80 2.96 4.31 -6.12
N ILE A 81 2.88 3.14 -6.75
CA ILE A 81 4.03 2.59 -7.48
C ILE A 81 4.09 3.34 -8.82
N TRP A 82 5.15 4.09 -9.04
CA TRP A 82 5.35 4.81 -10.29
C TRP A 82 5.97 3.92 -11.37
N SER A 83 6.87 3.03 -10.99
CA SER A 83 7.50 2.11 -11.92
C SER A 83 8.08 0.90 -11.18
N VAL A 84 8.23 -0.19 -11.93
CA VAL A 84 8.85 -1.41 -11.44
C VAL A 84 10.02 -1.71 -12.37
N LYS A 85 11.19 -1.99 -11.81
CA LYS A 85 12.37 -2.37 -12.59
C LYS A 85 13.22 -3.37 -11.83
N LYS A 86 14.09 -4.05 -12.54
CA LYS A 86 14.96 -5.03 -11.93
C LYS A 86 16.14 -4.35 -11.26
N GLY A 87 16.42 -4.76 -10.03
CA GLY A 87 17.60 -4.37 -9.29
C GLY A 87 18.64 -5.47 -9.29
N LYS A 88 19.53 -5.42 -8.30
CA LYS A 88 20.55 -6.44 -8.11
C LYS A 88 19.89 -7.81 -7.89
N ASN A 89 20.54 -8.87 -8.33
CA ASN A 89 20.05 -10.24 -8.20
C ASN A 89 18.69 -10.45 -8.85
N ASN A 90 18.39 -9.64 -9.88
CA ASN A 90 17.15 -9.74 -10.65
C ASN A 90 15.87 -9.58 -9.79
N SER A 91 15.98 -8.96 -8.63
CA SER A 91 14.83 -8.67 -7.78
C SER A 91 14.11 -7.40 -8.26
N ASP A 92 12.81 -7.33 -8.03
CA ASP A 92 12.04 -6.16 -8.41
C ASP A 92 12.29 -5.01 -7.45
N MET A 93 12.43 -3.81 -8.01
CA MET A 93 12.55 -2.56 -7.29
C MET A 93 11.40 -1.63 -7.71
N TYR A 94 10.88 -0.91 -6.74
CA TYR A 94 9.66 -0.13 -6.92
C TYR A 94 9.93 1.33 -6.63
N LEU A 95 9.70 2.19 -7.62
CA LEU A 95 9.77 3.63 -7.42
C LEU A 95 8.42 4.11 -6.88
N ILE A 96 8.45 4.71 -5.71
CA ILE A 96 7.26 5.18 -5.01
C ILE A 96 7.14 6.68 -5.16
N GLY A 97 5.95 7.15 -5.42
CA GLY A 97 5.67 8.57 -5.50
C GLY A 97 4.21 8.89 -5.21
N ASN A 98 3.94 10.19 -5.06
CA ASN A 98 2.58 10.64 -4.82
C ASN A 98 1.85 10.94 -6.14
N ASN A 99 0.65 11.50 -6.06
CA ASN A 99 -0.13 11.85 -7.26
C ASN A 99 0.08 13.31 -7.69
N HIS A 100 1.15 13.95 -7.21
CA HIS A 100 1.49 15.35 -7.51
C HIS A 100 2.95 15.49 -7.93
N ASN A 101 3.45 14.51 -8.69
CA ASN A 101 4.78 14.53 -9.31
C ASN A 101 5.95 14.53 -8.32
N HIS A 102 5.75 14.09 -7.09
CA HIS A 102 6.83 13.96 -6.11
C HIS A 102 7.21 12.50 -5.91
N ALA A 103 8.46 12.17 -6.22
CA ALA A 103 9.03 10.84 -5.96
C ALA A 103 9.54 10.75 -4.54
N ASN A 104 9.18 9.67 -3.84
CA ASN A 104 9.67 9.40 -2.50
C ASN A 104 10.98 8.63 -2.49
N GLY A 105 11.13 7.70 -3.41
CA GLY A 105 12.34 6.88 -3.53
C GLY A 105 12.03 5.49 -4.03
N THR A 106 13.08 4.71 -4.21
CA THR A 106 13.01 3.34 -4.72
C THR A 106 13.21 2.36 -3.58
N ILE A 107 12.34 1.36 -3.49
CA ILE A 107 12.37 0.37 -2.42
C ILE A 107 12.23 -1.04 -2.97
N GLY A 108 12.68 -2.01 -2.19
CA GLY A 108 12.42 -3.42 -2.46
C GLY A 108 11.05 -3.83 -1.94
N ARG A 109 10.66 -5.04 -2.29
CA ARG A 109 9.34 -5.59 -1.91
C ARG A 109 9.18 -5.69 -0.40
N SER A 110 10.25 -5.92 0.35
CA SER A 110 10.18 -6.04 1.81
C SER A 110 9.72 -4.77 2.50
N GLN A 111 9.76 -3.63 1.82
CA GLN A 111 9.29 -2.36 2.36
C GLN A 111 7.86 -2.02 1.92
N ILE A 112 7.19 -2.93 1.23
CA ILE A 112 5.79 -2.77 0.83
C ILE A 112 4.97 -3.75 1.66
N PHE A 113 4.10 -3.21 2.52
CA PHE A 113 3.38 -4.00 3.51
C PHE A 113 1.98 -4.38 3.04
N GLY A 114 1.32 -3.49 2.33
CA GLY A 114 -0.06 -3.70 1.91
C GLY A 114 -0.33 -3.11 0.54
N LYS A 115 -1.34 -3.68 -0.12
CA LYS A 115 -1.83 -3.23 -1.42
C LYS A 115 -3.29 -2.85 -1.28
N VAL A 116 -3.65 -1.66 -1.77
CA VAL A 116 -5.04 -1.20 -1.76
C VAL A 116 -5.82 -2.00 -2.79
N VAL A 117 -6.91 -2.58 -2.35
CA VAL A 117 -7.82 -3.35 -3.21
C VAL A 117 -9.22 -2.74 -3.28
N GLU A 118 -9.51 -1.80 -2.39
CA GLU A 118 -10.81 -1.14 -2.37
C GLU A 118 -10.68 0.24 -1.76
N ILE A 119 -11.35 1.23 -2.36
CA ILE A 119 -11.47 2.59 -1.83
C ILE A 119 -12.89 2.72 -1.28
N LEU A 120 -13.01 3.04 0.00
CA LEU A 120 -14.30 3.03 0.69
C LEU A 120 -15.06 4.37 0.61
#